data_279ff1a2b44b28f5fe03483baecd0dc1
#
_entry.id   279ff1a2b44b28f5fe03483baecd0dc1
#
_cell.length_a   1.000
_cell.length_b   1.000
_cell.length_c   1.000
_cell.angle_alpha   90.00
_cell.angle_beta   90.00
_cell.angle_gamma   90.00
#
_symmetry.space_group_name_H-M   'P 1'
#
loop_
_entity.id
_entity.type
_entity.pdbx_description
1 polymer ?
#
loop_
_entity_poly.entity_id
_entity_poly.type
_entity_poly.pdbx_seq_one_letter_code
_entity_poly.pdbx_strand_id
1 'polypeptide(L)'
;MIWTDRIRQVKIYLVIAAVLIAVASLVVSHFLVRDLALEERNRMEVWAEAMRSLNTADDNTDLNLVLKVINENNSIPVIVMDSQNRAQTFRNIRIEGKDYEDSLRNAAVQGKYLLAQGKNIKIELNDSTHDYIQVCYDESLMIRRLTAYPFIQLGVVMIFVVIAIFALLTSKRAEQNKVWVGLSKETAHQLGTPISSLMAWIEILKMNYPDDELIPEMDKDIRRLQLIADRFSKIGSLPEPVPASLNEVMNHVIDYMDRRTSKKVKMMKVFPDHDIIVKMNASLFEWVIENLSKNAVDAMGVDGGMIILRVDETEDKAIVEVEDTGKGIKKKNLKNVFRPGFTTKKRGWGLGLSLAKRIVEEYHHGKIWVKSSEVGKGTTFRIELNKE
;
A
#
# COMPACT_ATOMS: atom_id res chain seq x y z
N MET A 1 -11.09 14.21 -20.29
CA MET A 1 -9.77 14.56 -19.76
C MET A 1 -9.83 15.65 -18.68
N ILE A 2 -10.58 16.72 -18.83
CA ILE A 2 -10.67 17.86 -17.88
C ILE A 2 -11.37 17.47 -16.55
N TRP A 3 -12.31 16.54 -16.54
CA TRP A 3 -13.09 16.15 -15.36
C TRP A 3 -12.29 15.27 -14.38
N THR A 4 -11.48 14.37 -14.88
CA THR A 4 -10.64 13.46 -14.08
C THR A 4 -9.50 14.19 -13.37
N ASP A 5 -8.91 15.20 -14.02
CA ASP A 5 -7.89 16.06 -13.41
C ASP A 5 -8.48 16.92 -12.29
N ARG A 6 -9.72 17.42 -12.43
CA ARG A 6 -10.42 18.16 -11.36
C ARG A 6 -10.68 17.28 -10.13
N ILE A 7 -11.15 16.05 -10.32
CA ILE A 7 -11.39 15.12 -9.20
C ILE A 7 -10.07 14.79 -8.46
N ARG A 8 -8.97 14.62 -9.18
CA ARG A 8 -7.65 14.41 -8.59
C ARG A 8 -7.18 15.62 -7.79
N GLN A 9 -7.33 16.83 -8.32
CA GLN A 9 -7.01 18.08 -7.62
C GLN A 9 -7.83 18.23 -6.34
N VAL A 10 -9.14 17.99 -6.39
CA VAL A 10 -10.01 18.03 -5.21
C VAL A 10 -9.55 17.07 -4.13
N LYS A 11 -9.18 15.83 -4.48
CA LYS A 11 -8.66 14.85 -3.51
C LYS A 11 -7.35 15.30 -2.87
N ILE A 12 -6.44 15.91 -3.65
CA ILE A 12 -5.18 16.46 -3.13
C ILE A 12 -5.46 17.65 -2.19
N TYR A 13 -6.36 18.56 -2.57
CA TYR A 13 -6.73 19.68 -1.71
C TYR A 13 -7.38 19.22 -0.40
N LEU A 14 -8.21 18.17 -0.42
CA LEU A 14 -8.79 17.59 0.80
C LEU A 14 -7.72 17.01 1.73
N VAL A 15 -6.70 16.33 1.21
CA VAL A 15 -5.58 15.83 2.02
C VAL A 15 -4.77 16.98 2.61
N ILE A 16 -4.46 18.00 1.82
CA ILE A 16 -3.75 19.20 2.29
C ILE A 16 -4.57 19.91 3.38
N ALA A 17 -5.86 20.10 3.17
CA ALA A 17 -6.75 20.73 4.15
C ALA A 17 -6.80 19.92 5.46
N ALA A 18 -6.90 18.59 5.38
CA ALA A 18 -6.88 17.71 6.56
C ALA A 18 -5.57 17.84 7.36
N VAL A 19 -4.43 17.90 6.68
CA VAL A 19 -3.12 18.08 7.31
C VAL A 19 -3.02 19.47 7.96
N LEU A 20 -3.48 20.52 7.28
CA LEU A 20 -3.49 21.89 7.85
C LEU A 20 -4.37 22.00 9.09
N ILE A 21 -5.56 21.39 9.07
CA ILE A 21 -6.47 21.35 10.22
C ILE A 21 -5.79 20.60 11.39
N ALA A 22 -5.12 19.48 11.11
CA ALA A 22 -4.41 18.72 12.13
C ALA A 22 -3.29 19.54 12.77
N VAL A 23 -2.47 20.23 11.97
CA VAL A 23 -1.39 21.10 12.48
C VAL A 23 -1.95 22.25 13.31
N ALA A 24 -2.99 22.92 12.83
CA ALA A 24 -3.66 24.00 13.57
C ALA A 24 -4.21 23.51 14.93
N SER A 25 -4.84 22.33 14.94
CA SER A 25 -5.37 21.71 16.16
C SER A 25 -4.25 21.33 17.15
N LEU A 26 -3.10 20.83 16.66
CA LEU A 26 -1.91 20.56 17.50
C LEU A 26 -1.38 21.83 18.18
N VAL A 27 -1.30 22.93 17.43
CA VAL A 27 -0.86 24.24 17.95
C VAL A 27 -1.82 24.74 19.03
N VAL A 28 -3.12 24.72 18.77
CA VAL A 28 -4.16 25.11 19.72
C VAL A 28 -4.10 24.25 20.98
N SER A 29 -3.98 22.92 20.84
CA SER A 29 -3.88 22.00 21.97
C SER A 29 -2.64 22.31 22.83
N HIS A 30 -1.50 22.62 22.21
CA HIS A 30 -0.28 22.97 22.94
C HIS A 30 -0.47 24.24 23.80
N PHE A 31 -1.07 25.30 23.27
CA PHE A 31 -1.35 26.52 24.02
C PHE A 31 -2.35 26.24 25.15
N LEU A 32 -3.40 25.48 24.89
CA LEU A 32 -4.42 25.16 25.90
C LEU A 32 -3.83 24.39 27.08
N VAL A 33 -2.98 23.39 26.84
CA VAL A 33 -2.30 22.64 27.90
C VAL A 33 -1.42 23.53 28.74
N ARG A 34 -0.69 24.46 28.10
CA ARG A 34 0.18 25.41 28.80
C ARG A 34 -0.59 26.36 29.70
N ASP A 35 -1.69 26.89 29.20
CA ASP A 35 -2.51 27.84 29.95
C ASP A 35 -3.22 27.15 31.12
N LEU A 36 -3.71 25.93 30.97
CA LEU A 36 -4.27 25.13 32.04
C LEU A 36 -3.22 24.75 33.11
N ALA A 37 -2.00 24.43 32.70
CA ALA A 37 -0.92 24.14 33.66
C ALA A 37 -0.57 25.37 34.51
N LEU A 38 -0.58 26.56 33.93
CA LEU A 38 -0.40 27.81 34.69
C LEU A 38 -1.57 28.06 35.65
N GLU A 39 -2.79 27.83 35.26
CA GLU A 39 -3.94 27.98 36.13
C GLU A 39 -3.94 26.96 37.28
N GLU A 40 -3.56 25.70 37.05
CA GLU A 40 -3.41 24.71 38.11
C GLU A 40 -2.31 25.13 39.12
N ARG A 41 -1.19 25.65 38.62
CA ARG A 41 -0.13 26.18 39.49
C ARG A 41 -0.63 27.30 40.38
N ASN A 42 -1.35 28.28 39.82
CA ASN A 42 -1.89 29.39 40.60
C ASN A 42 -2.91 28.90 41.64
N ARG A 43 -3.75 27.92 41.30
CA ARG A 43 -4.65 27.29 42.28
C ARG A 43 -3.87 26.59 43.40
N MET A 44 -2.77 25.94 43.08
CA MET A 44 -1.91 25.30 44.10
C MET A 44 -1.19 26.29 45.00
N GLU A 45 -0.80 27.47 44.47
CA GLU A 45 -0.24 28.55 45.31
C GLU A 45 -1.29 29.07 46.32
N VAL A 46 -2.54 29.27 45.89
CA VAL A 46 -3.65 29.65 46.79
C VAL A 46 -3.93 28.54 47.83
N TRP A 47 -3.93 27.28 47.39
CA TRP A 47 -4.14 26.13 48.27
C TRP A 47 -3.00 25.99 49.31
N ALA A 48 -1.73 26.24 48.90
CA ALA A 48 -0.59 26.24 49.75
C ALA A 48 -0.67 27.34 50.82
N GLU A 49 -1.12 28.53 50.42
CA GLU A 49 -1.32 29.64 51.38
C GLU A 49 -2.45 29.34 52.39
N ALA A 50 -3.53 28.68 51.93
CA ALA A 50 -4.57 28.19 52.82
C ALA A 50 -4.02 27.15 53.83
N MET A 51 -3.14 26.24 53.39
CA MET A 51 -2.47 25.27 54.26
C MET A 51 -1.56 25.96 55.26
N ARG A 52 -0.84 27.03 54.86
CA ARG A 52 -0.03 27.87 55.77
C ARG A 52 -0.92 28.48 56.86
N SER A 53 -2.02 29.12 56.46
CA SER A 53 -2.99 29.74 57.40
C SER A 53 -3.57 28.71 58.36
N LEU A 54 -3.85 27.48 57.92
CA LEU A 54 -4.35 26.40 58.79
C LEU A 54 -3.31 25.99 59.82
N ASN A 55 -2.03 25.88 59.46
CA ASN A 55 -0.97 25.45 60.38
C ASN A 55 -0.51 26.57 61.37
N THR A 56 -0.77 27.83 61.04
CA THR A 56 -0.44 28.99 61.88
C THR A 56 -1.65 29.57 62.61
N ALA A 57 -2.82 28.92 62.48
CA ALA A 57 -4.08 29.38 63.11
C ALA A 57 -4.02 29.36 64.63
N ASP A 58 -4.60 30.39 65.25
CA ASP A 58 -4.86 30.48 66.66
C ASP A 58 -6.37 30.31 66.98
N ASP A 59 -6.74 30.26 68.24
CA ASP A 59 -8.13 30.06 68.69
C ASP A 59 -9.17 31.10 68.20
N ASN A 60 -8.70 32.22 67.68
CA ASN A 60 -9.54 33.33 67.17
C ASN A 60 -9.62 33.37 65.64
N THR A 61 -8.94 32.49 64.93
CA THR A 61 -8.89 32.48 63.44
C THR A 61 -10.15 31.87 62.86
N ASP A 62 -10.86 32.62 61.96
CA ASP A 62 -11.97 32.02 61.18
C ASP A 62 -11.45 31.11 60.09
N LEU A 63 -11.54 29.81 60.32
CA LEU A 63 -11.07 28.77 59.46
C LEU A 63 -12.05 28.39 58.34
N ASN A 64 -13.27 28.96 58.31
CA ASN A 64 -14.31 28.53 57.35
C ASN A 64 -13.85 28.73 55.92
N LEU A 65 -13.27 29.87 55.55
CA LEU A 65 -12.74 30.14 54.21
C LEU A 65 -11.56 29.24 53.89
N VAL A 66 -10.62 29.09 54.85
CA VAL A 66 -9.43 28.25 54.66
C VAL A 66 -9.79 26.79 54.38
N LEU A 67 -10.69 26.22 55.20
CA LEU A 67 -11.21 24.86 55.01
C LEU A 67 -11.96 24.69 53.69
N LYS A 68 -12.70 25.71 53.27
CA LYS A 68 -13.36 25.71 51.98
C LYS A 68 -12.35 25.61 50.82
N VAL A 69 -11.31 26.46 50.81
CA VAL A 69 -10.25 26.44 49.78
C VAL A 69 -9.54 25.09 49.74
N ILE A 70 -9.19 24.54 50.92
CA ILE A 70 -8.52 23.24 51.01
C ILE A 70 -9.44 22.12 50.50
N ASN A 71 -10.74 22.17 50.76
CA ASN A 71 -11.70 21.16 50.37
C ASN A 71 -12.15 21.25 48.91
N GLU A 72 -12.02 22.42 48.26
CA GLU A 72 -12.33 22.61 46.83
C GLU A 72 -11.31 21.97 45.88
N ASN A 73 -10.13 21.60 46.36
CA ASN A 73 -9.21 20.83 45.52
C ASN A 73 -9.70 19.39 45.35
N ASN A 74 -10.45 19.14 44.28
CA ASN A 74 -11.01 17.83 43.93
C ASN A 74 -10.31 17.16 42.74
N SER A 75 -9.32 17.80 42.12
CA SER A 75 -8.73 17.33 40.86
C SER A 75 -7.20 17.24 40.85
N ILE A 76 -6.51 18.14 41.55
CA ILE A 76 -5.06 18.20 41.54
C ILE A 76 -4.52 17.24 42.61
N PRO A 77 -3.65 16.24 42.25
CA PRO A 77 -2.99 15.38 43.22
C PRO A 77 -2.02 16.18 44.08
N VAL A 78 -2.09 16.03 45.40
CA VAL A 78 -1.27 16.73 46.37
C VAL A 78 -0.75 15.78 47.42
N ILE A 79 0.52 15.95 47.80
CA ILE A 79 1.17 15.31 48.95
C ILE A 79 1.83 16.41 49.76
N VAL A 80 1.45 16.50 51.05
CA VAL A 80 2.09 17.45 52.00
C VAL A 80 3.19 16.71 52.73
N MET A 81 4.41 17.26 52.69
CA MET A 81 5.60 16.68 53.32
C MET A 81 6.16 17.62 54.38
N ASP A 82 6.70 17.05 55.43
CA ASP A 82 7.41 17.80 56.47
C ASP A 82 8.88 18.08 56.09
N SER A 83 9.57 18.83 56.95
CA SER A 83 10.98 19.16 56.81
C SER A 83 11.91 17.93 56.84
N GLN A 84 11.41 16.77 57.31
CA GLN A 84 12.13 15.49 57.31
C GLN A 84 11.81 14.61 56.13
N ASN A 85 11.10 15.16 55.12
CA ASN A 85 10.63 14.44 53.93
C ASN A 85 9.69 13.24 54.23
N ARG A 86 8.87 13.34 55.28
CA ARG A 86 7.79 12.40 55.59
C ARG A 86 6.45 12.99 55.10
N ALA A 87 5.59 12.16 54.50
CA ALA A 87 4.27 12.60 54.11
C ALA A 87 3.35 12.74 55.35
N GLN A 88 2.73 13.90 55.52
CA GLN A 88 1.74 14.18 56.55
C GLN A 88 0.33 13.87 56.08
N THR A 89 0.02 14.18 54.85
CA THR A 89 -1.28 13.90 54.20
C THR A 89 -1.14 13.87 52.70
N PHE A 90 -2.08 13.25 52.04
CA PHE A 90 -2.18 13.25 50.59
C PHE A 90 -3.67 13.33 50.14
N ARG A 91 -3.91 13.88 48.93
CA ARG A 91 -5.25 14.04 48.37
C ARG A 91 -5.23 13.88 46.87
N ASN A 92 -6.38 13.40 46.31
CA ASN A 92 -6.58 13.20 44.86
C ASN A 92 -5.55 12.30 44.15
N ILE A 93 -4.88 11.46 44.94
CA ILE A 93 -3.90 10.51 44.43
C ILE A 93 -4.24 9.11 44.95
N ARG A 94 -4.16 8.11 44.12
CA ARG A 94 -4.35 6.73 44.53
C ARG A 94 -3.02 6.15 44.98
N ILE A 95 -2.88 5.91 46.28
CA ILE A 95 -1.69 5.33 46.88
C ILE A 95 -2.11 4.00 47.53
N GLU A 96 -1.44 2.92 47.15
CA GLU A 96 -1.68 1.60 47.72
C GLU A 96 -0.89 1.45 49.01
N GLY A 97 -1.53 0.88 50.04
CA GLY A 97 -0.91 0.57 51.31
C GLY A 97 -1.80 -0.41 52.07
N LYS A 98 -1.19 -1.17 53.00
CA LYS A 98 -1.94 -2.13 53.85
C LYS A 98 -2.79 -1.42 54.91
N ASP A 99 -2.30 -0.27 55.34
CA ASP A 99 -2.95 0.65 56.28
C ASP A 99 -2.62 2.11 55.90
N TYR A 100 -3.18 3.05 56.67
CA TYR A 100 -2.96 4.49 56.40
C TYR A 100 -1.48 4.90 56.59
N GLU A 101 -0.76 4.32 57.56
CA GLU A 101 0.65 4.62 57.77
C GLU A 101 1.53 4.09 56.61
N ASP A 102 1.22 2.93 56.09
CA ASP A 102 1.90 2.36 54.93
C ASP A 102 1.62 3.21 53.65
N SER A 103 0.39 3.67 53.52
CA SER A 103 0.02 4.61 52.44
C SER A 103 0.78 5.93 52.58
N LEU A 104 0.99 6.49 53.78
CA LEU A 104 1.83 7.68 53.99
C LEU A 104 3.28 7.43 53.64
N ARG A 105 3.82 6.25 53.96
CA ARG A 105 5.20 5.90 53.57
C ARG A 105 5.36 5.86 52.03
N ASN A 106 4.37 5.25 51.35
CA ASN A 106 4.38 5.19 49.89
C ASN A 106 4.14 6.58 49.28
N ALA A 107 3.31 7.42 49.89
CA ALA A 107 3.13 8.83 49.52
C ALA A 107 4.43 9.61 49.62
N ALA A 108 5.22 9.38 50.68
CA ALA A 108 6.52 10.04 50.84
C ALA A 108 7.50 9.69 49.71
N VAL A 109 7.51 8.46 49.22
CA VAL A 109 8.33 8.06 48.04
C VAL A 109 7.92 8.85 46.82
N GLN A 110 6.63 8.95 46.55
CA GLN A 110 6.11 9.71 45.41
C GLN A 110 6.32 11.23 45.57
N GLY A 111 6.16 11.75 46.80
CA GLY A 111 6.46 13.14 47.11
C GLY A 111 7.92 13.50 46.83
N LYS A 112 8.89 12.65 47.21
CA LYS A 112 10.30 12.83 46.88
C LYS A 112 10.57 12.88 45.37
N TYR A 113 9.84 12.06 44.58
CA TYR A 113 9.92 12.11 43.13
C TYR A 113 9.41 13.45 42.56
N LEU A 114 8.28 13.96 43.08
CA LEU A 114 7.75 15.28 42.69
C LEU A 114 8.69 16.42 43.10
N LEU A 115 9.32 16.34 44.27
CA LEU A 115 10.34 17.28 44.70
C LEU A 115 11.55 17.34 43.74
N ALA A 116 12.02 16.17 43.29
CA ALA A 116 13.13 16.09 42.35
C ALA A 116 12.75 16.69 40.96
N GLN A 117 11.48 16.75 40.61
CA GLN A 117 10.98 17.43 39.42
C GLN A 117 10.71 18.93 39.59
N GLY A 118 10.90 19.46 40.77
CA GLY A 118 10.57 20.87 41.07
C GLY A 118 9.08 21.16 41.14
N LYS A 119 8.23 20.12 41.26
CA LYS A 119 6.77 20.23 41.38
C LYS A 119 6.35 20.38 42.85
N ASN A 120 6.84 21.43 43.48
CA ASN A 120 6.57 21.70 44.90
C ASN A 120 6.46 23.19 45.19
N ILE A 121 5.74 23.52 46.28
CA ILE A 121 5.68 24.83 46.88
C ILE A 121 6.14 24.69 48.30
N LYS A 122 7.22 25.38 48.69
CA LYS A 122 7.73 25.41 50.05
C LYS A 122 7.00 26.47 50.87
N ILE A 123 6.50 26.08 52.02
CA ILE A 123 5.81 26.96 52.98
C ILE A 123 6.57 27.00 54.29
N GLU A 124 7.07 28.13 54.68
CA GLU A 124 7.73 28.34 55.96
C GLU A 124 6.68 28.60 57.05
N LEU A 125 6.68 27.79 58.11
CA LEU A 125 5.71 27.87 59.20
C LEU A 125 6.20 28.77 60.34
N ASN A 126 7.48 28.83 60.57
CA ASN A 126 8.05 29.65 61.63
C ASN A 126 9.50 30.07 61.34
N ASP A 127 9.77 31.37 61.32
CA ASP A 127 11.09 31.93 61.03
C ASP A 127 12.17 31.56 62.09
N SER A 128 11.76 31.27 63.32
CA SER A 128 12.66 30.99 64.40
C SER A 128 13.16 29.55 64.52
N THR A 129 12.35 28.57 63.99
CA THR A 129 12.65 27.12 64.10
C THR A 129 13.07 26.46 62.77
N HIS A 130 13.10 27.22 61.67
CA HIS A 130 13.31 26.70 60.32
C HIS A 130 12.36 25.54 59.97
N ASP A 131 11.17 25.53 60.55
CA ASP A 131 10.18 24.53 60.30
C ASP A 131 9.38 24.92 59.04
N TYR A 132 9.29 23.98 58.08
CA TYR A 132 8.59 24.18 56.82
C TYR A 132 7.86 22.94 56.37
N ILE A 133 6.82 23.14 55.61
CA ILE A 133 6.16 22.06 54.87
C ILE A 133 6.37 22.26 53.38
N GLN A 134 6.33 21.15 52.62
CA GLN A 134 6.40 21.16 51.15
C GLN A 134 5.13 20.57 50.61
N VAL A 135 4.43 21.36 49.83
CA VAL A 135 3.24 20.93 49.07
C VAL A 135 3.70 20.45 47.72
N CYS A 136 3.84 19.13 47.57
CA CYS A 136 4.15 18.48 46.32
C CYS A 136 2.87 18.26 45.56
N TYR A 137 2.81 18.66 44.28
CA TYR A 137 1.62 18.51 43.45
C TYR A 137 2.00 17.92 42.08
N ASP A 138 1.05 17.23 41.49
CA ASP A 138 1.22 16.67 40.15
C ASP A 138 0.09 17.18 39.24
N GLU A 139 0.25 17.01 37.94
CA GLU A 139 -0.72 17.40 36.96
C GLU A 139 -2.06 16.65 37.18
N SER A 140 -3.18 17.37 37.06
CA SER A 140 -4.48 16.74 37.13
C SER A 140 -4.68 15.73 35.99
N LEU A 141 -5.62 14.82 36.21
CA LEU A 141 -5.98 13.83 35.18
C LEU A 141 -6.43 14.51 33.88
N MET A 142 -6.98 15.73 33.98
CA MET A 142 -7.41 16.50 32.81
C MET A 142 -6.23 16.95 31.96
N ILE A 143 -5.20 17.54 32.56
CA ILE A 143 -3.96 17.93 31.85
C ILE A 143 -3.29 16.70 31.23
N ARG A 144 -3.15 15.60 31.94
CA ARG A 144 -2.56 14.35 31.43
C ARG A 144 -3.32 13.83 30.20
N ARG A 145 -4.65 13.88 30.21
CA ARG A 145 -5.46 13.48 29.04
C ARG A 145 -5.27 14.44 27.88
N LEU A 146 -5.25 15.75 28.14
CA LEU A 146 -5.04 16.77 27.11
C LEU A 146 -3.63 16.68 26.49
N THR A 147 -2.62 16.36 27.27
CA THR A 147 -1.24 16.15 26.78
C THR A 147 -1.12 14.89 25.90
N ALA A 148 -1.94 13.86 26.14
CA ALA A 148 -2.00 12.66 25.31
C ALA A 148 -2.79 12.85 23.99
N TYR A 149 -3.74 13.80 23.96
CA TYR A 149 -4.64 14.03 22.84
C TYR A 149 -3.94 14.28 21.49
N PRO A 150 -2.86 15.11 21.41
CA PRO A 150 -2.09 15.30 20.18
C PRO A 150 -1.57 14.00 19.55
N PHE A 151 -1.13 13.05 20.35
CA PHE A 151 -0.62 11.77 19.85
C PHE A 151 -1.74 10.91 19.25
N ILE A 152 -2.90 10.89 19.89
CA ILE A 152 -4.09 10.20 19.37
C ILE A 152 -4.52 10.83 18.04
N GLN A 153 -4.59 12.16 17.99
CA GLN A 153 -4.95 12.92 16.78
C GLN A 153 -3.95 12.66 15.64
N LEU A 154 -2.65 12.64 15.92
CA LEU A 154 -1.63 12.33 14.92
C LEU A 154 -1.82 10.91 14.37
N GLY A 155 -2.14 9.94 15.23
CA GLY A 155 -2.46 8.56 14.80
C GLY A 155 -3.65 8.51 13.85
N VAL A 156 -4.74 9.20 14.18
CA VAL A 156 -5.96 9.26 13.34
C VAL A 156 -5.66 9.91 11.97
N VAL A 157 -4.92 11.02 11.95
CA VAL A 157 -4.52 11.69 10.71
C VAL A 157 -3.63 10.80 9.86
N MET A 158 -2.68 10.09 10.46
CA MET A 158 -1.81 9.15 9.75
C MET A 158 -2.61 8.03 9.08
N ILE A 159 -3.58 7.44 9.80
CA ILE A 159 -4.48 6.42 9.24
C ILE A 159 -5.27 6.99 8.07
N PHE A 160 -5.82 8.19 8.22
CA PHE A 160 -6.57 8.87 7.15
C PHE A 160 -5.71 9.09 5.90
N VAL A 161 -4.47 9.57 6.07
CA VAL A 161 -3.53 9.79 4.95
C VAL A 161 -3.20 8.47 4.24
N VAL A 162 -2.98 7.39 4.98
CA VAL A 162 -2.72 6.06 4.41
C VAL A 162 -3.91 5.58 3.57
N ILE A 163 -5.13 5.69 4.11
CA ILE A 163 -6.36 5.33 3.40
C ILE A 163 -6.54 6.19 2.13
N ALA A 164 -6.30 7.50 2.23
CA ALA A 164 -6.41 8.41 1.09
C ALA A 164 -5.40 8.08 -0.02
N ILE A 165 -4.14 7.79 0.33
CA ILE A 165 -3.11 7.36 -0.62
C ILE A 165 -3.53 6.05 -1.29
N PHE A 166 -3.97 5.06 -0.53
CA PHE A 166 -4.44 3.79 -1.06
C PHE A 166 -5.61 3.96 -2.04
N ALA A 167 -6.61 4.77 -1.67
CA ALA A 167 -7.76 5.09 -2.53
C ALA A 167 -7.34 5.82 -3.82
N LEU A 168 -6.36 6.73 -3.75
CA LEU A 168 -5.81 7.42 -4.93
C LEU A 168 -5.10 6.45 -5.87
N LEU A 169 -4.27 5.56 -5.34
CA LEU A 169 -3.54 4.57 -6.14
C LEU A 169 -4.49 3.56 -6.81
N THR A 170 -5.50 3.09 -6.08
CA THR A 170 -6.51 2.16 -6.61
C THR A 170 -7.37 2.82 -7.68
N SER A 171 -7.81 4.06 -7.46
CA SER A 171 -8.58 4.83 -8.45
C SER A 171 -7.79 5.05 -9.75
N LYS A 172 -6.49 5.34 -9.65
CA LYS A 172 -5.63 5.52 -10.84
C LYS A 172 -5.48 4.23 -11.65
N ARG A 173 -5.32 3.09 -10.98
CA ARG A 173 -5.26 1.78 -11.65
C ARG A 173 -6.58 1.44 -12.36
N ALA A 174 -7.71 1.66 -11.69
CA ALA A 174 -9.03 1.41 -12.27
C ALA A 174 -9.31 2.30 -13.51
N GLU A 175 -8.87 3.55 -13.49
CA GLU A 175 -9.01 4.47 -14.63
C GLU A 175 -8.16 4.00 -15.83
N GLN A 176 -6.90 3.64 -15.60
CA GLN A 176 -6.03 3.08 -16.64
C GLN A 176 -6.61 1.82 -17.24
N ASN A 177 -7.19 0.93 -16.42
CA ASN A 177 -7.84 -0.29 -16.90
C ASN A 177 -9.05 0.00 -17.76
N LYS A 178 -9.92 0.95 -17.37
CA LYS A 178 -11.09 1.35 -18.18
C LYS A 178 -10.70 1.88 -19.56
N VAL A 179 -9.65 2.71 -19.63
CA VAL A 179 -9.15 3.25 -20.91
C VAL A 179 -8.64 2.12 -21.81
N TRP A 180 -7.88 1.17 -21.28
CA TRP A 180 -7.38 0.02 -22.04
C TRP A 180 -8.50 -0.90 -22.53
N VAL A 181 -9.47 -1.23 -21.68
CA VAL A 181 -10.64 -2.03 -22.04
C VAL A 181 -11.46 -1.34 -23.14
N GLY A 182 -11.73 -0.05 -22.95
CA GLY A 182 -12.46 0.73 -23.94
C GLY A 182 -11.75 0.80 -25.29
N LEU A 183 -10.44 1.09 -25.29
CA LEU A 183 -9.64 1.16 -26.50
C LEU A 183 -9.57 -0.21 -27.20
N SER A 184 -9.37 -1.30 -26.46
CA SER A 184 -9.30 -2.64 -27.02
C SER A 184 -10.62 -3.05 -27.66
N LYS A 185 -11.76 -2.78 -26.99
CA LYS A 185 -13.09 -3.08 -27.53
C LYS A 185 -13.38 -2.26 -28.80
N GLU A 186 -13.08 -0.97 -28.76
CA GLU A 186 -13.27 -0.09 -29.91
C GLU A 186 -12.38 -0.51 -31.08
N THR A 187 -11.09 -0.80 -30.84
CA THR A 187 -10.17 -1.28 -31.90
C THR A 187 -10.66 -2.59 -32.51
N ALA A 188 -11.15 -3.53 -31.69
CA ALA A 188 -11.69 -4.79 -32.18
C ALA A 188 -12.91 -4.57 -33.09
N HIS A 189 -13.82 -3.67 -32.70
CA HIS A 189 -15.00 -3.33 -33.44
C HIS A 189 -14.67 -2.66 -34.79
N GLN A 190 -13.77 -1.66 -34.73
CA GLN A 190 -13.34 -0.92 -35.93
C GLN A 190 -12.55 -1.80 -36.93
N LEU A 191 -11.83 -2.81 -36.45
CA LEU A 191 -11.15 -3.78 -37.31
C LEU A 191 -12.09 -4.88 -37.82
N GLY A 192 -13.05 -5.30 -37.02
CA GLY A 192 -13.95 -6.40 -37.35
C GLY A 192 -14.77 -6.13 -38.62
N THR A 193 -15.31 -4.92 -38.79
CA THR A 193 -16.11 -4.52 -39.91
C THR A 193 -15.38 -4.65 -41.26
N PRO A 194 -14.19 -4.03 -41.48
CA PRO A 194 -13.47 -4.20 -42.74
C PRO A 194 -12.94 -5.61 -42.96
N ILE A 195 -12.58 -6.34 -41.88
CA ILE A 195 -12.15 -7.75 -42.01
C ILE A 195 -13.31 -8.62 -42.52
N SER A 196 -14.53 -8.44 -42.00
CA SER A 196 -15.70 -9.16 -42.47
C SER A 196 -15.97 -8.89 -43.92
N SER A 197 -15.83 -7.66 -44.41
CA SER A 197 -15.98 -7.31 -45.83
C SER A 197 -14.89 -7.96 -46.69
N LEU A 198 -13.63 -7.96 -46.23
CA LEU A 198 -12.52 -8.62 -46.94
C LEU A 198 -12.73 -10.13 -47.04
N MET A 199 -13.24 -10.76 -45.94
CA MET A 199 -13.60 -12.19 -45.98
C MET A 199 -14.68 -12.49 -47.05
N ALA A 200 -15.73 -11.67 -47.10
CA ALA A 200 -16.77 -11.83 -48.13
C ALA A 200 -16.19 -11.69 -49.55
N TRP A 201 -15.29 -10.71 -49.77
CA TRP A 201 -14.66 -10.55 -51.07
C TRP A 201 -13.75 -11.74 -51.43
N ILE A 202 -13.01 -12.30 -50.48
CA ILE A 202 -12.22 -13.51 -50.72
C ILE A 202 -13.09 -14.69 -51.13
N GLU A 203 -14.26 -14.89 -50.51
CA GLU A 203 -15.16 -15.98 -50.90
C GLU A 203 -15.68 -15.77 -52.34
N ILE A 204 -15.99 -14.53 -52.75
CA ILE A 204 -16.35 -14.20 -54.12
C ILE A 204 -15.19 -14.48 -55.10
N LEU A 205 -13.95 -14.10 -54.71
CA LEU A 205 -12.79 -14.35 -55.55
C LEU A 205 -12.50 -15.84 -55.70
N LYS A 206 -12.63 -16.65 -54.65
CA LYS A 206 -12.51 -18.12 -54.72
C LYS A 206 -13.52 -18.75 -55.71
N MET A 207 -14.74 -18.21 -55.75
CA MET A 207 -15.75 -18.71 -56.71
C MET A 207 -15.45 -18.33 -58.14
N ASN A 208 -14.93 -17.10 -58.36
CA ASN A 208 -14.68 -16.60 -59.72
C ASN A 208 -13.32 -17.01 -60.29
N TYR A 209 -12.33 -17.27 -59.42
CA TYR A 209 -10.95 -17.58 -59.81
C TYR A 209 -10.42 -18.76 -58.98
N PRO A 210 -10.98 -19.98 -59.11
CA PRO A 210 -10.65 -21.11 -58.22
C PRO A 210 -9.20 -21.57 -58.30
N ASP A 211 -8.54 -21.34 -59.44
CA ASP A 211 -7.17 -21.81 -59.72
C ASP A 211 -6.07 -20.75 -59.41
N ASP A 212 -6.47 -19.60 -58.85
CA ASP A 212 -5.51 -18.54 -58.52
C ASP A 212 -4.78 -18.85 -57.19
N GLU A 213 -3.46 -19.00 -57.26
CA GLU A 213 -2.63 -19.36 -56.11
C GLU A 213 -2.51 -18.25 -55.06
N LEU A 214 -2.85 -16.98 -55.41
CA LEU A 214 -2.75 -15.83 -54.45
C LEU A 214 -3.94 -15.79 -53.50
N ILE A 215 -5.12 -16.26 -53.92
CA ILE A 215 -6.35 -16.19 -53.12
C ILE A 215 -6.22 -16.96 -51.79
N PRO A 216 -5.66 -18.19 -51.76
CA PRO A 216 -5.42 -18.90 -50.51
C PRO A 216 -4.45 -18.17 -49.58
N GLU A 217 -3.44 -17.46 -50.06
CA GLU A 217 -2.53 -16.68 -49.28
C GLU A 217 -3.22 -15.43 -48.69
N MET A 218 -4.05 -14.74 -49.50
CA MET A 218 -4.88 -13.62 -49.01
C MET A 218 -5.84 -14.08 -47.90
N ASP A 219 -6.50 -15.24 -48.07
CA ASP A 219 -7.40 -15.81 -47.05
C ASP A 219 -6.66 -16.05 -45.72
N LYS A 220 -5.45 -16.60 -45.79
CA LYS A 220 -4.62 -16.80 -44.60
C LYS A 220 -4.33 -15.48 -43.88
N ASP A 221 -3.98 -14.44 -44.60
CA ASP A 221 -3.69 -13.14 -44.04
C ASP A 221 -4.91 -12.47 -43.41
N ILE A 222 -6.09 -12.57 -44.07
CA ILE A 222 -7.32 -12.01 -43.51
C ILE A 222 -7.78 -12.79 -42.27
N ARG A 223 -7.70 -14.13 -42.26
CA ARG A 223 -7.93 -14.91 -41.02
C ARG A 223 -7.01 -14.54 -39.89
N ARG A 224 -5.78 -14.19 -40.24
CA ARG A 224 -4.82 -13.67 -39.21
C ARG A 224 -5.26 -12.33 -38.66
N LEU A 225 -5.74 -11.40 -39.47
CA LEU A 225 -6.28 -10.12 -39.01
C LEU A 225 -7.53 -10.33 -38.13
N GLN A 226 -8.40 -11.27 -38.50
CA GLN A 226 -9.55 -11.67 -37.70
C GLN A 226 -9.12 -12.16 -36.32
N LEU A 227 -8.14 -13.06 -36.25
CA LEU A 227 -7.63 -13.58 -34.97
C LEU A 227 -7.08 -12.45 -34.07
N ILE A 228 -6.42 -11.46 -34.67
CA ILE A 228 -5.93 -10.28 -33.94
C ILE A 228 -7.10 -9.45 -33.40
N ALA A 229 -8.12 -9.18 -34.22
CA ALA A 229 -9.32 -8.45 -33.79
C ALA A 229 -10.06 -9.18 -32.67
N ASP A 230 -10.23 -10.50 -32.77
CA ASP A 230 -10.85 -11.34 -31.74
C ASP A 230 -10.07 -11.31 -30.42
N ARG A 231 -8.74 -11.32 -30.48
CA ARG A 231 -7.89 -11.19 -29.30
C ARG A 231 -8.07 -9.83 -28.60
N PHE A 232 -8.14 -8.73 -29.37
CA PHE A 232 -8.47 -7.41 -28.82
C PHE A 232 -9.87 -7.34 -28.23
N SER A 233 -10.85 -7.99 -28.84
CA SER A 233 -12.22 -8.12 -28.32
C SER A 233 -12.24 -8.83 -26.96
N LYS A 234 -11.52 -9.94 -26.82
CA LYS A 234 -11.42 -10.71 -25.58
C LYS A 234 -10.77 -9.92 -24.46
N ILE A 235 -9.78 -9.07 -24.75
CA ILE A 235 -9.20 -8.13 -23.75
C ILE A 235 -10.27 -7.16 -23.24
N GLY A 236 -11.21 -6.73 -24.10
CA GLY A 236 -12.28 -5.81 -23.74
C GLY A 236 -13.45 -6.46 -22.99
N SER A 237 -13.62 -7.80 -23.06
CA SER A 237 -14.79 -8.51 -22.55
C SER A 237 -14.58 -9.29 -21.25
N LEU A 238 -13.35 -9.35 -20.70
CA LEU A 238 -13.00 -10.11 -19.48
C LEU A 238 -13.54 -11.56 -19.56
N PRO A 239 -13.03 -12.39 -20.48
CA PRO A 239 -13.52 -13.74 -20.63
C PRO A 239 -13.22 -14.58 -19.37
N GLU A 240 -14.22 -15.35 -18.91
CA GLU A 240 -14.06 -16.23 -17.76
C GLU A 240 -13.01 -17.32 -18.05
N PRO A 241 -12.05 -17.53 -17.12
CA PRO A 241 -11.11 -18.65 -17.22
C PRO A 241 -11.84 -19.98 -17.03
N VAL A 242 -11.56 -20.95 -17.88
CA VAL A 242 -12.08 -22.32 -17.81
C VAL A 242 -10.93 -23.31 -17.58
N PRO A 243 -11.17 -24.47 -16.95
CA PRO A 243 -10.16 -25.50 -16.84
C PRO A 243 -9.67 -25.93 -18.23
N ALA A 244 -8.36 -25.90 -18.44
CA ALA A 244 -7.71 -26.27 -19.69
C ALA A 244 -6.35 -26.92 -19.42
N SER A 245 -5.93 -27.83 -20.32
CA SER A 245 -4.60 -28.44 -20.27
C SER A 245 -3.54 -27.43 -20.69
N LEU A 246 -2.63 -27.13 -19.78
CA LEU A 246 -1.50 -26.25 -20.04
C LEU A 246 -0.57 -26.85 -21.11
N ASN A 247 -0.37 -28.17 -21.09
CA ASN A 247 0.48 -28.88 -22.04
C ASN A 247 -0.09 -28.77 -23.47
N GLU A 248 -1.41 -28.90 -23.64
CA GLU A 248 -2.06 -28.71 -24.95
C GLU A 248 -1.88 -27.29 -25.48
N VAL A 249 -2.15 -26.29 -24.66
CA VAL A 249 -1.98 -24.88 -25.02
C VAL A 249 -0.56 -24.58 -25.44
N MET A 250 0.43 -25.08 -24.71
CA MET A 250 1.84 -24.91 -25.03
C MET A 250 2.24 -25.62 -26.33
N ASN A 251 1.74 -26.82 -26.58
CA ASN A 251 1.96 -27.56 -27.84
C ASN A 251 1.39 -26.80 -29.05
N HIS A 252 0.17 -26.24 -28.94
CA HIS A 252 -0.43 -25.43 -30.00
C HIS A 252 0.46 -24.23 -30.38
N VAL A 253 1.02 -23.55 -29.38
CA VAL A 253 1.91 -22.41 -29.65
C VAL A 253 3.22 -22.86 -30.30
N ILE A 254 3.81 -23.98 -29.85
CA ILE A 254 5.03 -24.52 -30.45
C ILE A 254 4.79 -24.83 -31.93
N ASP A 255 3.72 -25.58 -32.25
CA ASP A 255 3.39 -25.96 -33.62
C ASP A 255 3.10 -24.74 -34.51
N TYR A 256 2.50 -23.70 -33.94
CA TYR A 256 2.25 -22.45 -34.63
C TYR A 256 3.53 -21.68 -34.92
N MET A 257 4.42 -21.57 -33.92
CA MET A 257 5.68 -20.82 -34.03
C MET A 257 6.68 -21.53 -34.93
N ASP A 258 6.81 -22.85 -34.86
CA ASP A 258 7.76 -23.65 -35.64
C ASP A 258 7.52 -23.48 -37.14
N ARG A 259 6.25 -23.39 -37.56
CA ARG A 259 5.87 -23.16 -38.98
C ARG A 259 6.17 -21.75 -39.46
N ARG A 260 6.40 -20.77 -38.58
CA ARG A 260 6.54 -19.33 -38.92
C ARG A 260 7.89 -18.75 -38.62
N THR A 261 8.73 -19.46 -37.91
CA THR A 261 10.10 -19.05 -37.60
C THR A 261 11.09 -19.64 -38.61
N SER A 262 12.22 -18.95 -38.77
CA SER A 262 13.31 -19.45 -39.58
C SER A 262 13.81 -20.81 -39.07
N LYS A 263 14.19 -21.72 -39.94
CA LYS A 263 14.83 -22.99 -39.58
C LYS A 263 16.11 -22.85 -38.75
N LYS A 264 16.65 -21.64 -38.65
CA LYS A 264 17.77 -21.31 -37.77
C LYS A 264 17.37 -21.18 -36.29
N VAL A 265 16.09 -21.04 -35.99
CA VAL A 265 15.55 -21.02 -34.63
C VAL A 265 15.01 -22.39 -34.30
N LYS A 266 15.58 -23.04 -33.30
CA LYS A 266 15.15 -24.36 -32.84
C LYS A 266 14.25 -24.18 -31.63
N MET A 267 13.06 -24.83 -31.64
CA MET A 267 12.17 -24.88 -30.48
C MET A 267 12.33 -26.22 -29.77
N MET A 268 12.53 -26.17 -28.45
CA MET A 268 12.63 -27.34 -27.59
C MET A 268 11.54 -27.23 -26.52
N LYS A 269 10.85 -28.36 -26.27
CA LYS A 269 9.87 -28.50 -25.20
C LYS A 269 10.41 -29.43 -24.10
N VAL A 270 10.12 -29.00 -22.86
CA VAL A 270 10.43 -29.76 -21.64
C VAL A 270 9.17 -29.73 -20.78
N PHE A 271 8.33 -30.75 -20.96
CA PHE A 271 7.03 -30.87 -20.30
C PHE A 271 6.98 -32.13 -19.47
N PRO A 272 6.19 -32.17 -18.37
CA PRO A 272 5.91 -33.41 -17.66
C PRO A 272 5.06 -34.35 -18.52
N ASP A 273 5.10 -35.66 -18.18
CA ASP A 273 4.37 -36.72 -18.88
C ASP A 273 2.84 -36.67 -18.59
N HIS A 274 2.41 -35.87 -17.66
CA HIS A 274 1.00 -35.73 -17.28
C HIS A 274 0.50 -34.29 -17.58
N ASP A 275 -0.80 -34.15 -17.79
CA ASP A 275 -1.42 -32.87 -18.05
C ASP A 275 -1.58 -32.04 -16.77
N ILE A 276 -1.17 -30.78 -16.84
CA ILE A 276 -1.39 -29.80 -15.79
C ILE A 276 -2.64 -28.98 -16.15
N ILE A 277 -3.70 -29.13 -15.34
CA ILE A 277 -4.96 -28.41 -15.53
C ILE A 277 -4.93 -27.08 -14.76
N VAL A 278 -5.23 -26.01 -15.47
CA VAL A 278 -5.27 -24.65 -14.90
C VAL A 278 -6.50 -23.93 -15.41
N LYS A 279 -7.17 -23.17 -14.57
CA LYS A 279 -8.21 -22.22 -15.01
C LYS A 279 -7.59 -21.12 -15.84
N MET A 280 -7.83 -21.15 -17.16
CA MET A 280 -7.31 -20.12 -18.06
C MET A 280 -8.23 -19.84 -19.24
N ASN A 281 -8.05 -18.70 -19.87
CA ASN A 281 -8.50 -18.49 -21.24
C ASN A 281 -7.38 -18.91 -22.18
N ALA A 282 -7.50 -20.11 -22.76
CA ALA A 282 -6.47 -20.73 -23.61
C ALA A 282 -5.97 -19.76 -24.70
N SER A 283 -6.88 -19.10 -25.43
CA SER A 283 -6.50 -18.23 -26.56
C SER A 283 -5.75 -16.95 -26.13
N LEU A 284 -6.04 -16.40 -24.96
CA LEU A 284 -5.27 -15.27 -24.41
C LEU A 284 -3.92 -15.75 -23.85
N PHE A 285 -3.87 -16.93 -23.24
CA PHE A 285 -2.62 -17.50 -22.75
C PHE A 285 -1.69 -17.92 -23.90
N GLU A 286 -2.21 -18.55 -24.96
CA GLU A 286 -1.47 -18.78 -26.20
C GLU A 286 -0.83 -17.49 -26.72
N TRP A 287 -1.57 -16.39 -26.69
CA TRP A 287 -1.02 -15.08 -27.12
C TRP A 287 0.11 -14.57 -26.22
N VAL A 288 0.05 -14.82 -24.92
CA VAL A 288 1.17 -14.51 -24.00
C VAL A 288 2.42 -15.25 -24.44
N ILE A 289 2.31 -16.57 -24.63
CA ILE A 289 3.46 -17.42 -25.01
C ILE A 289 3.97 -17.05 -26.41
N GLU A 290 3.06 -16.80 -27.37
CA GLU A 290 3.42 -16.29 -28.70
C GLU A 290 4.20 -14.97 -28.64
N ASN A 291 3.80 -14.02 -27.79
CA ASN A 291 4.49 -12.76 -27.60
C ASN A 291 5.90 -12.95 -27.01
N LEU A 292 6.04 -13.83 -26.02
CA LEU A 292 7.33 -14.14 -25.43
C LEU A 292 8.25 -14.81 -26.46
N SER A 293 7.75 -15.83 -27.18
CA SER A 293 8.47 -16.56 -28.23
C SER A 293 8.89 -15.63 -29.38
N LYS A 294 8.02 -14.74 -29.81
CA LYS A 294 8.33 -13.73 -30.83
C LYS A 294 9.41 -12.73 -30.37
N ASN A 295 9.37 -12.36 -29.10
CA ASN A 295 10.42 -11.52 -28.53
C ASN A 295 11.75 -12.26 -28.45
N ALA A 296 11.73 -13.55 -28.19
CA ALA A 296 12.91 -14.44 -28.21
C ALA A 296 13.53 -14.53 -29.62
N VAL A 297 12.69 -14.77 -30.64
CA VAL A 297 13.14 -14.76 -32.06
C VAL A 297 13.79 -13.43 -32.42
N ASP A 298 13.14 -12.30 -32.08
CA ASP A 298 13.67 -10.97 -32.38
C ASP A 298 14.99 -10.68 -31.60
N ALA A 299 15.18 -11.29 -30.43
CA ALA A 299 16.40 -11.14 -29.64
C ALA A 299 17.58 -11.92 -30.21
N MET A 300 17.33 -13.02 -30.91
CA MET A 300 18.35 -13.86 -31.58
C MET A 300 18.75 -13.31 -32.95
N GLY A 301 17.86 -12.54 -33.60
CA GLY A 301 18.15 -11.87 -34.88
C GLY A 301 18.38 -12.86 -36.04
N VAL A 302 19.33 -12.54 -36.93
CA VAL A 302 19.62 -13.32 -38.16
C VAL A 302 20.45 -14.58 -37.91
N ASP A 303 21.14 -14.65 -36.79
CA ASP A 303 22.01 -15.78 -36.44
C ASP A 303 21.21 -17.01 -35.99
N GLY A 304 19.97 -16.78 -35.54
CA GLY A 304 19.10 -17.83 -34.99
C GLY A 304 19.51 -18.19 -33.55
N GLY A 305 19.08 -19.37 -33.10
CA GLY A 305 19.33 -19.82 -31.76
C GLY A 305 18.29 -20.84 -31.27
N MET A 306 18.10 -20.92 -29.97
CA MET A 306 17.19 -21.89 -29.35
C MET A 306 16.18 -21.17 -28.46
N ILE A 307 14.93 -21.61 -28.53
CA ILE A 307 13.87 -21.28 -27.58
C ILE A 307 13.51 -22.56 -26.83
N ILE A 308 13.57 -22.51 -25.51
CA ILE A 308 13.19 -23.65 -24.66
C ILE A 308 11.92 -23.26 -23.91
N LEU A 309 10.85 -24.02 -24.12
CA LEU A 309 9.59 -23.88 -23.41
C LEU A 309 9.52 -25.00 -22.36
N ARG A 310 9.49 -24.59 -21.09
CA ARG A 310 9.38 -25.51 -19.95
C ARG A 310 8.02 -25.37 -19.32
N VAL A 311 7.42 -26.49 -18.97
CA VAL A 311 6.22 -26.56 -18.12
C VAL A 311 6.60 -27.40 -16.91
N ASP A 312 6.31 -26.89 -15.73
CA ASP A 312 6.60 -27.54 -14.45
C ASP A 312 5.47 -27.19 -13.46
N GLU A 313 5.43 -27.84 -12.33
CA GLU A 313 4.45 -27.54 -11.30
C GLU A 313 5.02 -27.65 -9.89
N THR A 314 4.38 -26.98 -8.97
CA THR A 314 4.47 -27.17 -7.52
C THR A 314 3.13 -27.66 -7.00
N GLU A 315 2.99 -27.84 -5.70
CA GLU A 315 1.74 -28.24 -5.06
C GLU A 315 0.58 -27.33 -5.47
N ASP A 316 0.79 -25.99 -5.44
CA ASP A 316 -0.26 -24.98 -5.66
C ASP A 316 -0.17 -24.25 -7.00
N LYS A 317 0.92 -24.42 -7.77
CA LYS A 317 1.17 -23.60 -8.96
C LYS A 317 1.64 -24.39 -10.15
N ALA A 318 1.17 -23.98 -11.30
CA ALA A 318 1.72 -24.33 -12.60
C ALA A 318 2.74 -23.27 -13.03
N ILE A 319 3.87 -23.71 -13.56
CA ILE A 319 5.02 -22.88 -13.92
C ILE A 319 5.29 -23.02 -15.39
N VAL A 320 5.40 -21.89 -16.09
CA VAL A 320 5.83 -21.86 -17.48
C VAL A 320 7.07 -20.99 -17.60
N GLU A 321 8.10 -21.51 -18.25
CA GLU A 321 9.32 -20.76 -18.57
C GLU A 321 9.53 -20.72 -20.08
N VAL A 322 9.84 -19.52 -20.56
CA VAL A 322 10.25 -19.27 -21.95
C VAL A 322 11.67 -18.75 -21.90
N GLU A 323 12.62 -19.56 -22.32
CA GLU A 323 14.05 -19.28 -22.33
C GLU A 323 14.54 -19.09 -23.76
N ASP A 324 15.32 -18.06 -24.01
CA ASP A 324 15.96 -17.78 -25.30
C ASP A 324 17.47 -17.67 -25.16
N THR A 325 18.19 -17.92 -26.25
CA THR A 325 19.65 -17.73 -26.36
C THR A 325 20.03 -16.44 -27.08
N GLY A 326 19.17 -15.43 -26.99
CA GLY A 326 19.35 -14.16 -27.69
C GLY A 326 20.29 -13.19 -26.97
N LYS A 327 20.22 -11.92 -27.37
CA LYS A 327 21.12 -10.83 -26.88
C LYS A 327 20.95 -10.48 -25.40
N GLY A 328 19.92 -10.99 -24.72
CA GLY A 328 19.60 -10.65 -23.34
C GLY A 328 19.13 -9.21 -23.11
N ILE A 329 18.79 -8.91 -21.85
CA ILE A 329 18.25 -7.59 -21.42
C ILE A 329 19.25 -6.91 -20.47
N LYS A 330 19.60 -5.67 -20.74
CA LYS A 330 20.47 -4.88 -19.84
C LYS A 330 19.81 -4.71 -18.46
N LYS A 331 20.57 -4.85 -17.37
CA LYS A 331 20.08 -4.76 -15.97
C LYS A 331 19.20 -3.53 -15.70
N LYS A 332 19.56 -2.35 -16.27
CA LYS A 332 18.78 -1.11 -16.12
C LYS A 332 17.38 -1.17 -16.72
N ASN A 333 17.14 -2.07 -17.66
CA ASN A 333 15.88 -2.21 -18.39
C ASN A 333 14.95 -3.26 -17.75
N LEU A 334 15.46 -4.19 -16.93
CA LEU A 334 14.68 -5.29 -16.36
C LEU A 334 13.41 -4.83 -15.63
N LYS A 335 13.48 -3.72 -14.90
CA LYS A 335 12.32 -3.15 -14.19
C LYS A 335 11.29 -2.48 -15.12
N ASN A 336 11.69 -2.18 -16.36
CA ASN A 336 10.88 -1.39 -17.30
C ASN A 336 10.30 -2.21 -18.45
N VAL A 337 10.77 -3.45 -18.67
CA VAL A 337 10.37 -4.25 -19.86
C VAL A 337 8.85 -4.50 -19.96
N PHE A 338 8.16 -4.50 -18.83
CA PHE A 338 6.70 -4.64 -18.76
C PHE A 338 5.93 -3.31 -18.76
N ARG A 339 6.61 -2.17 -18.84
CA ARG A 339 5.91 -0.87 -18.93
C ARG A 339 5.32 -0.69 -20.33
N PRO A 340 4.06 -0.26 -20.43
CA PRO A 340 3.46 0.06 -21.72
C PRO A 340 4.31 1.09 -22.49
N GLY A 341 4.52 0.83 -23.78
CA GLY A 341 5.32 1.69 -24.65
C GLY A 341 6.84 1.50 -24.53
N PHE A 342 7.32 0.65 -23.63
CA PHE A 342 8.75 0.38 -23.53
C PHE A 342 9.21 -0.55 -24.66
N THR A 343 10.14 -0.09 -25.48
CA THR A 343 10.73 -0.88 -26.56
C THR A 343 12.19 -0.48 -26.80
N THR A 344 13.01 -1.44 -27.15
CA THR A 344 14.37 -1.24 -27.64
C THR A 344 14.47 -1.48 -29.15
N LYS A 345 13.35 -1.80 -29.81
CA LYS A 345 13.27 -2.10 -31.25
C LYS A 345 13.02 -0.80 -32.03
N LYS A 346 13.61 -0.67 -33.23
CA LYS A 346 13.34 0.46 -34.14
C LYS A 346 11.88 0.49 -34.64
N ARG A 347 11.23 -0.66 -34.72
CA ARG A 347 9.84 -0.85 -35.10
C ARG A 347 9.12 -1.68 -34.03
N GLY A 348 8.06 -1.16 -33.47
CA GLY A 348 7.25 -1.83 -32.45
C GLY A 348 6.72 -0.84 -31.42
N TRP A 349 5.51 -1.07 -30.96
CA TRP A 349 4.78 -0.16 -30.06
C TRP A 349 5.14 -0.36 -28.58
N GLY A 350 5.95 -1.38 -28.25
CA GLY A 350 6.31 -1.69 -26.87
C GLY A 350 5.13 -2.19 -26.02
N LEU A 351 4.10 -2.75 -26.64
CA LEU A 351 2.87 -3.17 -25.95
C LEU A 351 2.83 -4.67 -25.63
N GLY A 352 3.61 -5.53 -26.32
CA GLY A 352 3.50 -6.98 -26.20
C GLY A 352 3.74 -7.50 -24.78
N LEU A 353 4.86 -7.12 -24.14
CA LEU A 353 5.15 -7.56 -22.78
C LEU A 353 4.22 -6.96 -21.72
N SER A 354 3.80 -5.71 -21.89
CA SER A 354 2.83 -5.10 -20.97
C SER A 354 1.47 -5.76 -21.05
N LEU A 355 1.07 -6.17 -22.25
CA LEU A 355 -0.16 -6.91 -22.48
C LEU A 355 -0.06 -8.35 -21.95
N ALA A 356 1.07 -9.03 -22.19
CA ALA A 356 1.34 -10.34 -21.60
C ALA A 356 1.23 -10.32 -20.07
N LYS A 357 1.84 -9.30 -19.45
CA LYS A 357 1.73 -9.09 -18.00
C LYS A 357 0.29 -8.90 -17.55
N ARG A 358 -0.47 -8.09 -18.25
CA ARG A 358 -1.87 -7.84 -17.95
C ARG A 358 -2.72 -9.11 -18.06
N ILE A 359 -2.53 -9.89 -19.13
CA ILE A 359 -3.26 -11.14 -19.34
C ILE A 359 -2.96 -12.11 -18.19
N VAL A 360 -1.70 -12.27 -17.82
CA VAL A 360 -1.31 -13.19 -16.73
C VAL A 360 -1.80 -12.69 -15.37
N GLU A 361 -1.59 -11.41 -15.04
CA GLU A 361 -1.86 -10.91 -13.68
C GLU A 361 -3.34 -10.54 -13.45
N GLU A 362 -4.01 -9.90 -14.44
CA GLU A 362 -5.37 -9.41 -14.26
C GLU A 362 -6.44 -10.43 -14.67
N TYR A 363 -6.18 -11.25 -15.71
CA TYR A 363 -7.18 -12.22 -16.21
C TYR A 363 -6.98 -13.64 -15.66
N HIS A 364 -5.74 -14.03 -15.36
CA HIS A 364 -5.43 -15.37 -14.87
C HIS A 364 -4.99 -15.38 -13.41
N HIS A 365 -4.91 -14.20 -12.74
CA HIS A 365 -4.48 -14.04 -11.33
C HIS A 365 -3.13 -14.71 -11.04
N GLY A 366 -2.28 -14.79 -12.07
CA GLY A 366 -0.95 -15.33 -12.01
C GLY A 366 0.12 -14.26 -11.80
N LYS A 367 1.37 -14.63 -12.07
CA LYS A 367 2.53 -13.74 -11.98
C LYS A 367 3.46 -13.97 -13.16
N ILE A 368 4.03 -12.88 -13.74
CA ILE A 368 5.03 -12.96 -14.81
C ILE A 368 6.20 -12.03 -14.50
N TRP A 369 7.42 -12.52 -14.72
CA TRP A 369 8.64 -11.71 -14.55
C TRP A 369 9.81 -12.28 -15.36
N VAL A 370 10.91 -11.55 -15.41
CA VAL A 370 12.18 -12.02 -15.93
C VAL A 370 12.89 -12.79 -14.82
N LYS A 371 12.99 -14.13 -14.96
CA LYS A 371 13.68 -15.01 -14.01
C LYS A 371 15.19 -14.76 -14.03
N SER A 372 15.76 -14.70 -15.25
CA SER A 372 17.16 -14.43 -15.48
C SER A 372 17.36 -13.78 -16.83
N SER A 373 18.35 -12.90 -16.95
CA SER A 373 18.79 -12.36 -18.24
C SER A 373 20.23 -11.89 -18.14
N GLU A 374 21.05 -12.33 -19.08
CA GLU A 374 22.44 -11.95 -19.21
C GLU A 374 22.73 -11.50 -20.64
N VAL A 375 23.39 -10.36 -20.76
CA VAL A 375 23.70 -9.76 -22.08
C VAL A 375 24.62 -10.71 -22.87
N GLY A 376 24.16 -11.10 -24.06
CA GLY A 376 24.87 -12.03 -24.94
C GLY A 376 24.63 -13.53 -24.66
N LYS A 377 23.83 -13.88 -23.63
CA LYS A 377 23.52 -15.28 -23.33
C LYS A 377 22.03 -15.62 -23.45
N GLY A 378 21.15 -14.65 -23.27
CA GLY A 378 19.72 -14.82 -23.44
C GLY A 378 18.89 -14.35 -22.26
N THR A 379 17.59 -14.68 -22.29
CA THR A 379 16.62 -14.29 -21.27
C THR A 379 15.68 -15.46 -20.96
N THR A 380 15.32 -15.62 -19.69
CA THR A 380 14.27 -16.54 -19.24
C THR A 380 13.15 -15.73 -18.62
N PHE A 381 11.97 -15.79 -19.24
CA PHE A 381 10.73 -15.33 -18.64
C PHE A 381 10.06 -16.46 -17.87
N ARG A 382 9.50 -16.16 -16.70
CA ARG A 382 8.75 -17.12 -15.90
C ARG A 382 7.35 -16.61 -15.63
N ILE A 383 6.38 -17.52 -15.77
CA ILE A 383 4.97 -17.35 -15.46
C ILE A 383 4.59 -18.37 -14.40
N GLU A 384 3.84 -17.93 -13.39
CA GLU A 384 3.20 -18.79 -12.41
C GLU A 384 1.69 -18.56 -12.46
N LEU A 385 0.93 -19.65 -12.57
CA LEU A 385 -0.52 -19.68 -12.51
C LEU A 385 -0.95 -20.52 -11.31
N ASN A 386 -2.06 -20.18 -10.67
CA ASN A 386 -2.59 -21.00 -9.59
C ASN A 386 -3.24 -22.26 -10.17
N LYS A 387 -2.97 -23.43 -9.58
CA LYS A 387 -3.67 -24.68 -9.85
C LYS A 387 -5.02 -24.67 -9.14
N GLU A 388 -5.94 -25.51 -9.58
CA GLU A 388 -7.20 -25.76 -8.86
C GLU A 388 -6.98 -26.63 -7.63
#